data_21daf6ab72639472166e710b923dbe45
#
_entry.id   21daf6ab72639472166e710b923dbe45
#
_cell.length_a   1.000
_cell.length_b   1.000
_cell.length_c   1.000
_cell.angle_alpha   90.00
_cell.angle_beta   90.00
_cell.angle_gamma   90.00
#
_symmetry.space_group_name_H-M   'P 1'
#
loop_
_entity.id
_entity.type
_entity.pdbx_description
1 polymer ?
#
loop_
_entity_poly.entity_id
_entity_poly.type
_entity_poly.pdbx_seq_one_letter_code
_entity_poly.pdbx_strand_id
1 'polypeptide(L)'
;MFIIGQDSSGEIQIVVKNKELIAKLKERKRGDLLKVYGIVGKKIGSEKEVEIELTKYQLINQSKELPFEIKDEVSINEDTRYRYRYLDLRRPSSKNLLLIKNQFLYEMRNFLHKKGFVEIETPILAQSSPEGAKCFVVPSNLKNRYYTLPQSAQIFKQLLMMSGFARYYSIAKSFRNEDARSNRQIEFSQLELEMSFVSVQQIKNFVEKLLKNVLKKVFGCQLKTPFPTLTYQQVMKKYVTDKPDLRKNPHNDKELSFL
;
A
#
# COMPACT_ATOMS: atom_id res chain seq x y z
N MET A 1 -2.68 -30.56 -22.55
CA MET A 1 -3.12 -29.95 -21.24
C MET A 1 -2.27 -28.74 -20.98
N PHE A 2 -2.87 -27.67 -20.46
CA PHE A 2 -2.15 -26.46 -20.08
C PHE A 2 -2.18 -26.30 -18.56
N ILE A 3 -1.08 -25.87 -17.97
CA ILE A 3 -0.93 -25.57 -16.56
C ILE A 3 -0.24 -24.19 -16.46
N ILE A 4 -0.62 -23.40 -15.51
CA ILE A 4 0.09 -22.17 -15.15
C ILE A 4 1.00 -22.48 -13.97
N GLY A 5 2.31 -22.39 -14.20
CA GLY A 5 3.32 -22.39 -13.16
C GLY A 5 3.58 -20.98 -12.69
N GLN A 6 3.79 -20.81 -11.38
CA GLN A 6 4.10 -19.52 -10.79
C GLN A 6 5.29 -19.65 -9.84
N ASP A 7 6.24 -18.73 -9.95
CA ASP A 7 7.36 -18.58 -9.02
C ASP A 7 7.61 -17.11 -8.66
N SER A 8 8.77 -16.81 -8.08
CA SER A 8 9.14 -15.44 -7.70
C SER A 8 9.36 -14.50 -8.89
N SER A 9 9.64 -15.03 -10.07
CA SER A 9 9.88 -14.24 -11.29
C SER A 9 8.59 -13.93 -12.06
N GLY A 10 7.52 -14.73 -11.87
CA GLY A 10 6.25 -14.52 -12.54
C GLY A 10 5.49 -15.81 -12.81
N GLU A 11 4.64 -15.75 -13.84
CA GLU A 11 3.82 -16.86 -14.30
C GLU A 11 4.31 -17.33 -15.67
N ILE A 12 4.25 -18.66 -15.88
CA ILE A 12 4.59 -19.26 -17.17
C ILE A 12 3.57 -20.35 -17.54
N GLN A 13 3.21 -20.41 -18.81
CA GLN A 13 2.41 -21.49 -19.34
C GLN A 13 3.26 -22.75 -19.52
N ILE A 14 2.77 -23.87 -19.02
CA ILE A 14 3.40 -25.19 -19.18
C ILE A 14 2.46 -26.05 -20.02
N VAL A 15 2.97 -26.51 -21.16
CA VAL A 15 2.25 -27.36 -22.11
C VAL A 15 2.61 -28.81 -21.85
N VAL A 16 1.60 -29.66 -21.67
CA VAL A 16 1.81 -31.07 -21.41
C VAL A 16 1.17 -31.87 -22.57
N LYS A 17 2.00 -32.55 -23.38
CA LYS A 17 1.59 -33.33 -24.52
C LYS A 17 1.50 -34.85 -24.22
N ASN A 18 2.37 -35.33 -23.33
CA ASN A 18 2.44 -36.74 -22.96
C ASN A 18 1.21 -37.17 -22.15
N LYS A 19 0.52 -38.22 -22.60
CA LYS A 19 -0.72 -38.72 -21.99
C LYS A 19 -0.52 -39.25 -20.56
N GLU A 20 0.61 -39.90 -20.27
CA GLU A 20 0.92 -40.40 -18.92
C GLU A 20 1.17 -39.24 -17.93
N LEU A 21 1.89 -38.22 -18.37
CA LEU A 21 2.10 -37.03 -17.54
C LEU A 21 0.78 -36.29 -17.31
N ILE A 22 -0.10 -36.22 -18.29
CA ILE A 22 -1.43 -35.63 -18.14
C ILE A 22 -2.24 -36.38 -17.08
N ALA A 23 -2.25 -37.73 -17.11
CA ALA A 23 -2.96 -38.51 -16.11
C ALA A 23 -2.46 -38.26 -14.70
N LYS A 24 -1.14 -38.27 -14.46
CA LYS A 24 -0.50 -38.01 -13.19
C LYS A 24 -0.75 -36.58 -12.71
N LEU A 25 -0.76 -35.60 -13.60
CA LEU A 25 -0.96 -34.17 -13.25
C LEU A 25 -2.42 -33.85 -12.93
N LYS A 26 -3.39 -34.60 -13.43
CA LYS A 26 -4.81 -34.47 -13.05
C LYS A 26 -5.06 -34.79 -11.59
N GLU A 27 -4.20 -35.60 -10.95
CA GLU A 27 -4.27 -35.94 -9.53
C GLU A 27 -3.65 -34.85 -8.64
N ARG A 28 -2.97 -33.87 -9.23
CA ARG A 28 -2.31 -32.77 -8.49
C ARG A 28 -3.30 -31.68 -8.15
N LYS A 29 -3.07 -31.08 -6.98
CA LYS A 29 -3.91 -29.97 -6.49
C LYS A 29 -3.32 -28.63 -6.88
N ARG A 30 -4.16 -27.62 -6.97
CA ARG A 30 -3.71 -26.23 -7.07
C ARG A 30 -2.89 -25.87 -5.83
N GLY A 31 -1.69 -25.32 -6.06
CA GLY A 31 -0.76 -24.98 -4.97
C GLY A 31 0.27 -26.06 -4.65
N ASP A 32 0.22 -27.25 -5.30
CA ASP A 32 1.30 -28.21 -5.20
C ASP A 32 2.61 -27.59 -5.70
N LEU A 33 3.68 -27.82 -4.94
CA LEU A 33 5.01 -27.37 -5.32
C LEU A 33 5.67 -28.43 -6.22
N LEU A 34 5.92 -28.04 -7.46
CA LEU A 34 6.49 -28.92 -8.48
C LEU A 34 7.84 -28.38 -8.94
N LYS A 35 8.80 -29.30 -9.14
CA LYS A 35 9.98 -29.02 -9.93
C LYS A 35 9.70 -29.53 -11.34
N VAL A 36 9.73 -28.65 -12.32
CA VAL A 36 9.42 -28.97 -13.72
C VAL A 36 10.68 -28.95 -14.57
N TYR A 37 10.74 -29.84 -15.54
CA TYR A 37 11.78 -29.92 -16.54
C TYR A 37 11.09 -29.89 -17.92
N GLY A 38 11.61 -29.13 -18.83
CA GLY A 38 10.98 -28.99 -20.14
C GLY A 38 11.80 -28.20 -21.12
N ILE A 39 11.28 -28.07 -22.32
CA ILE A 39 11.90 -27.30 -23.40
C ILE A 39 11.16 -25.95 -23.48
N VAL A 40 11.91 -24.88 -23.43
CA VAL A 40 11.36 -23.53 -23.60
C VAL A 40 11.14 -23.26 -25.07
N GLY A 41 9.91 -22.90 -25.42
CA GLY A 41 9.51 -22.55 -26.78
C GLY A 41 8.71 -21.24 -26.80
N LYS A 42 8.44 -20.77 -28.02
CA LYS A 42 7.53 -19.62 -28.19
C LYS A 42 6.09 -20.07 -27.94
N LYS A 43 5.36 -19.26 -27.18
CA LYS A 43 3.94 -19.49 -26.94
C LYS A 43 3.15 -19.27 -28.23
N ILE A 44 2.28 -20.21 -28.58
CA ILE A 44 1.44 -20.10 -29.77
C ILE A 44 0.54 -18.86 -29.64
N GLY A 45 0.59 -17.97 -30.65
CA GLY A 45 -0.22 -16.74 -30.68
C GLY A 45 0.44 -15.52 -30.00
N SER A 46 1.69 -15.63 -29.52
CA SER A 46 2.43 -14.50 -28.99
C SER A 46 3.89 -14.52 -29.49
N GLU A 47 4.35 -13.37 -29.98
CA GLU A 47 5.75 -13.23 -30.41
C GLU A 47 6.70 -12.98 -29.23
N LYS A 48 6.19 -12.54 -28.09
CA LYS A 48 6.98 -12.09 -26.94
C LYS A 48 6.94 -13.05 -25.76
N GLU A 49 5.95 -13.92 -25.68
CA GLU A 49 5.78 -14.85 -24.57
C GLU A 49 6.39 -16.21 -24.89
N VAL A 50 6.93 -16.82 -23.85
CA VAL A 50 7.47 -18.17 -23.92
C VAL A 50 6.58 -19.14 -23.13
N GLU A 51 6.64 -20.42 -23.49
CA GLU A 51 6.01 -21.51 -22.77
C GLU A 51 7.01 -22.64 -22.54
N ILE A 52 6.72 -23.53 -21.60
CA ILE A 52 7.53 -24.71 -21.33
C ILE A 52 6.77 -25.95 -21.82
N GLU A 53 7.32 -26.69 -22.77
CA GLU A 53 6.88 -28.04 -23.06
C GLU A 53 7.40 -29.02 -22.01
N LEU A 54 6.53 -29.54 -21.16
CA LEU A 54 6.90 -30.41 -20.05
C LEU A 54 7.44 -31.75 -20.50
N THR A 55 8.66 -32.10 -20.10
CA THR A 55 9.23 -33.41 -20.31
C THR A 55 9.19 -34.30 -19.06
N LYS A 56 9.34 -33.70 -17.88
CA LYS A 56 9.34 -34.39 -16.59
C LYS A 56 8.93 -33.41 -15.48
N TYR A 57 8.33 -33.92 -14.41
CA TYR A 57 8.16 -33.16 -13.18
C TYR A 57 8.49 -34.02 -11.95
N GLN A 58 8.76 -33.37 -10.86
CA GLN A 58 8.93 -33.94 -9.54
C GLN A 58 8.03 -33.19 -8.56
N LEU A 59 7.20 -33.90 -7.82
CA LEU A 59 6.44 -33.34 -6.71
C LEU A 59 7.41 -33.08 -5.54
N ILE A 60 7.55 -31.83 -5.14
CA ILE A 60 8.37 -31.42 -3.99
C ILE A 60 7.53 -31.44 -2.73
N ASN A 61 6.33 -30.84 -2.81
CA ASN A 61 5.41 -30.79 -1.67
C ASN A 61 3.97 -30.73 -2.14
N GLN A 62 3.08 -31.32 -1.36
CA GLN A 62 1.64 -31.37 -1.61
C GLN A 62 0.92 -30.27 -0.87
N SER A 63 0.05 -29.52 -1.55
CA SER A 63 -0.79 -28.54 -0.89
C SER A 63 -2.05 -29.16 -0.28
N LYS A 64 -2.56 -28.52 0.76
CA LYS A 64 -3.96 -28.73 1.17
C LYS A 64 -4.88 -28.08 0.14
N GLU A 65 -6.15 -28.48 0.18
CA GLU A 65 -7.16 -27.79 -0.63
C GLU A 65 -7.24 -26.32 -0.28
N LEU A 66 -7.26 -25.46 -1.32
CA LEU A 66 -7.33 -24.02 -1.12
C LEU A 66 -8.77 -23.62 -0.74
N PRO A 67 -8.96 -22.76 0.27
CA PRO A 67 -10.29 -22.30 0.69
C PRO A 67 -10.98 -21.41 -0.35
N PHE A 68 -10.23 -20.90 -1.32
CA PHE A 68 -10.73 -20.10 -2.44
C PHE A 68 -9.71 -20.09 -3.60
N GLU A 69 -10.16 -19.74 -4.79
CA GLU A 69 -9.29 -19.53 -5.93
C GLU A 69 -8.51 -18.22 -5.83
N ILE A 70 -7.21 -18.26 -6.14
CA ILE A 70 -6.31 -17.09 -6.12
C ILE A 70 -6.48 -16.33 -7.45
N LYS A 71 -7.61 -15.64 -7.60
CA LYS A 71 -7.95 -14.82 -8.76
C LYS A 71 -8.74 -13.59 -8.34
N ASP A 72 -8.61 -12.50 -9.06
CA ASP A 72 -9.28 -11.25 -8.72
C ASP A 72 -10.79 -11.28 -9.02
N GLU A 73 -11.19 -12.05 -10.02
CA GLU A 73 -12.60 -12.18 -10.47
C GLU A 73 -13.47 -12.95 -9.47
N VAL A 74 -12.86 -13.68 -8.53
CA VAL A 74 -13.61 -14.46 -7.52
C VAL A 74 -13.99 -13.55 -6.35
N SER A 75 -15.29 -13.42 -6.12
CA SER A 75 -15.81 -12.74 -4.93
C SER A 75 -15.59 -13.61 -3.70
N ILE A 76 -14.91 -13.06 -2.71
CA ILE A 76 -14.57 -13.77 -1.46
C ILE A 76 -14.98 -12.89 -0.30
N ASN A 77 -15.64 -13.51 0.68
CA ASN A 77 -16.01 -12.83 1.93
C ASN A 77 -14.76 -12.26 2.63
N GLU A 78 -14.88 -11.08 3.21
CA GLU A 78 -13.80 -10.39 3.90
C GLU A 78 -13.20 -11.21 5.03
N ASP A 79 -14.01 -11.86 5.85
CA ASP A 79 -13.55 -12.71 6.96
C ASP A 79 -12.65 -13.85 6.45
N THR A 80 -13.04 -14.48 5.34
CA THR A 80 -12.24 -15.52 4.69
C THR A 80 -10.93 -14.96 4.15
N ARG A 81 -10.94 -13.77 3.54
CA ARG A 81 -9.74 -13.10 3.06
C ARG A 81 -8.77 -12.78 4.19
N TYR A 82 -9.27 -12.28 5.31
CA TYR A 82 -8.43 -11.97 6.48
C TYR A 82 -7.93 -13.23 7.18
N ARG A 83 -8.76 -14.25 7.31
CA ARG A 83 -8.36 -15.54 7.88
C ARG A 83 -7.23 -16.22 7.11
N TYR A 84 -7.29 -16.14 5.80
CA TYR A 84 -6.28 -16.70 4.89
C TYR A 84 -5.50 -15.60 4.17
N ARG A 85 -5.09 -14.56 4.91
CA ARG A 85 -4.45 -13.37 4.36
C ARG A 85 -3.25 -13.68 3.48
N TYR A 86 -2.45 -14.69 3.80
CA TYR A 86 -1.30 -15.13 3.02
C TYR A 86 -1.70 -15.66 1.61
N LEU A 87 -2.90 -16.22 1.45
CA LEU A 87 -3.45 -16.60 0.15
C LEU A 87 -4.06 -15.39 -0.58
N ASP A 88 -4.78 -14.53 0.14
CA ASP A 88 -5.34 -13.30 -0.43
C ASP A 88 -4.23 -12.40 -1.01
N LEU A 89 -3.08 -12.32 -0.34
CA LEU A 89 -1.92 -11.57 -0.83
C LEU A 89 -1.23 -12.17 -2.07
N ARG A 90 -1.59 -13.38 -2.47
CA ARG A 90 -1.17 -13.95 -3.76
C ARG A 90 -2.04 -13.48 -4.93
N ARG A 91 -3.21 -12.91 -4.66
CA ARG A 91 -4.06 -12.30 -5.70
C ARG A 91 -3.36 -11.07 -6.27
N PRO A 92 -3.37 -10.87 -7.60
CA PRO A 92 -2.70 -9.74 -8.23
C PRO A 92 -3.10 -8.38 -7.64
N SER A 93 -4.40 -8.13 -7.45
CA SER A 93 -4.91 -6.88 -6.88
C SER A 93 -4.37 -6.61 -5.46
N SER A 94 -4.44 -7.61 -4.57
CA SER A 94 -3.99 -7.49 -3.18
C SER A 94 -2.46 -7.32 -3.09
N LYS A 95 -1.71 -8.07 -3.89
CA LYS A 95 -0.25 -7.95 -3.98
C LYS A 95 0.17 -6.58 -4.50
N ASN A 96 -0.50 -6.12 -5.56
CA ASN A 96 -0.17 -4.85 -6.23
C ASN A 96 -0.33 -3.66 -5.29
N LEU A 97 -1.33 -3.64 -4.40
CA LEU A 97 -1.48 -2.58 -3.40
C LEU A 97 -0.24 -2.43 -2.51
N LEU A 98 0.37 -3.55 -2.09
CA LEU A 98 1.60 -3.51 -1.29
C LEU A 98 2.81 -3.04 -2.10
N LEU A 99 2.90 -3.46 -3.37
CA LEU A 99 3.96 -3.01 -4.27
C LEU A 99 3.85 -1.52 -4.58
N ILE A 100 2.64 -1.02 -4.84
CA ILE A 100 2.37 0.41 -5.03
C ILE A 100 2.75 1.20 -3.76
N LYS A 101 2.34 0.74 -2.59
CA LYS A 101 2.73 1.38 -1.33
C LYS A 101 4.24 1.44 -1.15
N ASN A 102 4.94 0.34 -1.44
CA ASN A 102 6.40 0.31 -1.39
C ASN A 102 7.04 1.34 -2.34
N GLN A 103 6.60 1.35 -3.60
CA GLN A 103 7.11 2.29 -4.60
C GLN A 103 6.79 3.74 -4.23
N PHE A 104 5.61 4.00 -3.69
CA PHE A 104 5.20 5.33 -3.22
C PHE A 104 6.13 5.83 -2.10
N LEU A 105 6.40 5.01 -1.09
CA LEU A 105 7.29 5.34 0.01
C LEU A 105 8.74 5.55 -0.48
N TYR A 106 9.21 4.70 -1.39
CA TYR A 106 10.54 4.84 -2.00
C TYR A 106 10.69 6.18 -2.73
N GLU A 107 9.72 6.56 -3.57
CA GLU A 107 9.78 7.81 -4.32
C GLU A 107 9.64 9.05 -3.43
N MET A 108 8.86 8.96 -2.34
CA MET A 108 8.80 10.01 -1.33
C MET A 108 10.16 10.21 -0.66
N ARG A 109 10.78 9.14 -0.17
CA ARG A 109 12.12 9.19 0.44
C ARG A 109 13.16 9.75 -0.50
N ASN A 110 13.18 9.25 -1.73
CA ASN A 110 14.12 9.69 -2.77
C ASN A 110 13.97 11.21 -3.08
N PHE A 111 12.74 11.70 -3.18
CA PHE A 111 12.48 13.12 -3.39
C PHE A 111 12.96 13.97 -2.20
N LEU A 112 12.59 13.58 -0.98
CA LEU A 112 12.90 14.31 0.25
C LEU A 112 14.42 14.34 0.50
N HIS A 113 15.08 13.19 0.35
CA HIS A 113 16.54 13.10 0.46
C HIS A 113 17.26 14.04 -0.52
N LYS A 114 16.85 14.04 -1.79
CA LYS A 114 17.39 14.97 -2.81
C LYS A 114 17.14 16.45 -2.50
N LYS A 115 16.19 16.74 -1.64
CA LYS A 115 15.88 18.10 -1.18
C LYS A 115 16.54 18.47 0.16
N GLY A 116 17.46 17.61 0.63
CA GLY A 116 18.23 17.85 1.86
C GLY A 116 17.44 17.63 3.14
N PHE A 117 16.37 16.83 3.10
CA PHE A 117 15.68 16.41 4.32
C PHE A 117 16.38 15.21 4.94
N VAL A 118 16.41 15.20 6.26
CA VAL A 118 16.90 14.09 7.08
C VAL A 118 15.72 13.29 7.59
N GLU A 119 15.69 11.99 7.31
CA GLU A 119 14.71 11.07 7.90
C GLU A 119 15.14 10.73 9.33
N ILE A 120 14.28 10.97 10.30
CA ILE A 120 14.54 10.61 11.70
C ILE A 120 13.34 9.80 12.19
N GLU A 121 13.62 8.63 12.69
CA GLU A 121 12.63 7.76 13.30
C GLU A 121 12.29 8.27 14.70
N THR A 122 11.00 8.47 14.97
CA THR A 122 10.51 8.96 16.27
C THR A 122 10.05 7.78 17.13
N PRO A 123 10.18 7.88 18.47
CA PRO A 123 9.73 6.83 19.38
C PRO A 123 8.24 6.54 19.25
N ILE A 124 7.88 5.25 19.31
CA ILE A 124 6.48 4.79 19.36
C ILE A 124 5.98 4.70 20.81
N LEU A 125 6.83 4.33 21.76
CA LEU A 125 6.48 4.39 23.17
C LEU A 125 6.73 5.81 23.68
N ALA A 126 5.66 6.55 23.91
CA ALA A 126 5.71 7.96 24.25
C ALA A 126 4.88 8.27 25.53
N GLN A 127 4.96 9.48 25.99
CA GLN A 127 4.02 10.01 26.98
C GLN A 127 2.73 10.44 26.26
N SER A 128 1.62 10.48 27.01
CA SER A 128 0.36 11.01 26.49
C SER A 128 0.53 12.45 26.01
N SER A 129 0.07 12.72 24.79
CA SER A 129 0.00 14.07 24.25
C SER A 129 -1.44 14.60 24.31
N PRO A 130 -1.66 15.90 24.52
CA PRO A 130 -2.98 16.50 24.62
C PRO A 130 -3.63 16.69 23.24
N GLU A 131 -3.57 15.67 22.38
CA GLU A 131 -4.21 15.69 21.07
C GLU A 131 -5.67 15.18 21.19
N GLY A 132 -6.52 15.51 20.21
CA GLY A 132 -7.96 15.36 20.33
C GLY A 132 -8.50 13.93 20.36
N ALA A 133 -7.71 12.91 19.98
CA ALA A 133 -8.13 11.52 20.01
C ALA A 133 -7.80 10.82 21.34
N LYS A 134 -8.48 9.73 21.64
CA LYS A 134 -8.10 8.87 22.77
C LYS A 134 -6.81 8.11 22.42
N CYS A 135 -5.90 8.00 23.41
CA CYS A 135 -4.65 7.24 23.27
C CYS A 135 -4.85 5.76 23.58
N PHE A 136 -4.06 4.92 22.93
CA PHE A 136 -3.82 3.56 23.40
C PHE A 136 -2.80 3.58 24.53
N VAL A 137 -3.13 2.94 25.64
CA VAL A 137 -2.25 2.84 26.82
C VAL A 137 -1.50 1.53 26.79
N VAL A 138 -0.19 1.60 26.98
CA VAL A 138 0.71 0.44 27.02
C VAL A 138 1.24 0.30 28.45
N PRO A 139 0.95 -0.82 29.15
CA PRO A 139 1.46 -1.05 30.49
C PRO A 139 2.99 -1.05 30.53
N SER A 140 3.55 -0.48 31.58
CA SER A 140 4.99 -0.54 31.86
C SER A 140 5.25 -1.53 33.02
N ASN A 141 6.45 -2.12 33.04
CA ASN A 141 6.90 -2.92 34.18
C ASN A 141 7.20 -2.05 35.43
N LEU A 142 7.25 -0.74 35.27
CA LEU A 142 7.43 0.19 36.38
C LEU A 142 6.09 0.43 37.08
N LYS A 143 6.06 0.29 38.41
CA LYS A 143 4.85 0.46 39.20
C LYS A 143 4.23 1.85 38.98
N ASN A 144 2.94 1.89 38.71
CA ASN A 144 2.15 3.11 38.45
C ASN A 144 2.63 3.95 37.27
N ARG A 145 3.28 3.33 36.29
CA ARG A 145 3.69 4.01 35.04
C ARG A 145 3.17 3.29 33.81
N TYR A 146 2.91 4.04 32.77
CA TYR A 146 2.49 3.53 31.48
C TYR A 146 3.06 4.39 30.36
N TYR A 147 3.13 3.82 29.18
CA TYR A 147 3.38 4.52 27.92
C TYR A 147 2.08 4.68 27.17
N THR A 148 2.09 5.54 26.16
CA THR A 148 1.01 5.65 25.18
C THR A 148 1.57 5.47 23.78
N LEU A 149 0.74 4.99 22.86
CA LEU A 149 1.07 5.02 21.45
C LEU A 149 0.80 6.43 20.92
N PRO A 150 1.69 7.00 20.07
CA PRO A 150 1.60 8.38 19.64
C PRO A 150 0.44 8.60 18.65
N GLN A 151 -0.27 9.69 18.81
CA GLN A 151 -1.29 10.13 17.85
C GLN A 151 -0.67 10.85 16.65
N SER A 152 0.49 11.48 16.87
CA SER A 152 1.37 12.11 15.89
C SER A 152 2.77 12.27 16.49
N ALA A 153 3.76 12.64 15.70
CA ALA A 153 5.11 12.95 16.17
C ALA A 153 5.31 14.45 16.49
N GLN A 154 4.24 15.21 16.80
CA GLN A 154 4.27 16.66 16.90
C GLN A 154 5.33 17.19 17.89
N ILE A 155 5.45 16.60 19.06
CA ILE A 155 6.44 17.03 20.08
C ILE A 155 7.85 16.73 19.58
N PHE A 156 8.09 15.55 19.04
CA PHE A 156 9.41 15.14 18.56
C PHE A 156 9.92 16.02 17.43
N LYS A 157 9.07 16.35 16.44
CA LYS A 157 9.48 17.20 15.33
C LYS A 157 9.81 18.62 15.78
N GLN A 158 9.09 19.18 16.75
CA GLN A 158 9.43 20.49 17.33
C GLN A 158 10.78 20.46 18.06
N LEU A 159 11.05 19.42 18.85
CA LEU A 159 12.34 19.26 19.52
C LEU A 159 13.49 19.14 18.51
N LEU A 160 13.29 18.41 17.42
CA LEU A 160 14.28 18.28 16.37
C LEU A 160 14.58 19.62 15.67
N MET A 161 13.54 20.42 15.40
CA MET A 161 13.75 21.77 14.85
C MET A 161 14.52 22.67 15.82
N MET A 162 14.20 22.61 17.11
CA MET A 162 14.95 23.33 18.15
C MET A 162 16.40 22.85 18.29
N SER A 163 16.66 21.58 17.95
CA SER A 163 18.01 20.99 17.95
C SER A 163 18.84 21.37 16.70
N GLY A 164 18.31 22.24 15.83
CA GLY A 164 19.04 22.77 14.68
C GLY A 164 18.88 21.98 13.36
N PHE A 165 17.97 20.99 13.30
CA PHE A 165 17.65 20.36 12.02
C PHE A 165 16.84 21.34 11.15
N ALA A 166 17.42 21.78 10.04
CA ALA A 166 16.73 22.72 9.15
C ALA A 166 15.63 22.08 8.31
N ARG A 167 15.73 20.78 8.01
CA ARG A 167 14.76 20.00 7.23
C ARG A 167 14.70 18.59 7.77
N TYR A 168 13.56 18.25 8.31
CA TYR A 168 13.28 16.95 8.91
C TYR A 168 12.07 16.31 8.24
N TYR A 169 12.06 14.99 8.13
CA TYR A 169 10.85 14.23 7.88
C TYR A 169 10.87 12.88 8.61
N SER A 170 9.68 12.33 8.79
CA SER A 170 9.46 10.98 9.27
C SER A 170 8.25 10.35 8.59
N ILE A 171 8.31 9.05 8.35
CA ILE A 171 7.11 8.25 8.03
C ILE A 171 6.64 7.63 9.33
N ALA A 172 6.00 8.45 10.15
CA ALA A 172 5.61 8.13 11.50
C ALA A 172 4.40 7.20 11.56
N LYS A 173 4.45 6.22 12.45
CA LYS A 173 3.28 5.43 12.85
C LYS A 173 2.46 6.23 13.84
N SER A 174 1.15 6.30 13.60
CA SER A 174 0.19 7.03 14.42
C SER A 174 -0.98 6.14 14.79
N PHE A 175 -1.47 6.34 16.00
CA PHE A 175 -2.51 5.48 16.61
C PHE A 175 -3.58 6.37 17.21
N ARG A 176 -4.83 6.15 16.86
CA ARG A 176 -5.98 6.88 17.41
C ARG A 176 -7.06 5.90 17.81
N ASN A 177 -7.37 5.84 19.10
CA ASN A 177 -8.39 4.96 19.64
C ASN A 177 -9.78 5.59 19.42
N GLU A 178 -10.22 5.58 18.18
CA GLU A 178 -11.48 6.12 17.71
C GLU A 178 -12.25 5.03 16.94
N ASP A 179 -13.53 5.28 16.66
CA ASP A 179 -14.34 4.37 15.86
C ASP A 179 -13.76 4.21 14.45
N ALA A 180 -13.53 2.98 14.05
CA ALA A 180 -13.10 2.64 12.71
C ALA A 180 -14.21 2.96 11.70
N ARG A 181 -13.83 3.63 10.60
CA ARG A 181 -14.71 3.95 9.47
C ARG A 181 -14.01 3.61 8.17
N SER A 182 -14.72 3.61 7.05
CA SER A 182 -14.15 3.30 5.73
C SER A 182 -12.89 4.13 5.39
N ASN A 183 -12.81 5.36 5.89
CA ASN A 183 -11.71 6.30 5.67
C ASN A 183 -10.89 6.62 6.96
N ARG A 184 -11.11 5.88 8.05
CA ARG A 184 -10.39 6.05 9.33
C ARG A 184 -9.92 4.71 9.85
N GLN A 185 -8.62 4.58 10.02
CA GLN A 185 -7.98 3.43 10.66
C GLN A 185 -7.43 3.84 12.01
N ILE A 186 -7.48 2.93 12.97
CA ILE A 186 -6.94 3.13 14.31
C ILE A 186 -5.41 3.17 14.32
N GLU A 187 -4.77 2.53 13.35
CA GLU A 187 -3.34 2.57 13.06
C GLU A 187 -3.11 3.01 11.62
N PHE A 188 -2.29 4.02 11.42
CA PHE A 188 -1.94 4.53 10.09
C PHE A 188 -0.54 5.12 10.05
N SER A 189 -0.05 5.42 8.86
CA SER A 189 1.24 6.08 8.69
C SER A 189 1.03 7.50 8.17
N GLN A 190 1.78 8.45 8.72
CA GLN A 190 1.80 9.83 8.28
C GLN A 190 3.17 10.17 7.73
N LEU A 191 3.22 10.90 6.61
CA LEU A 191 4.41 11.66 6.28
C LEU A 191 4.37 12.97 7.07
N GLU A 192 5.26 13.10 8.00
CA GLU A 192 5.49 14.34 8.72
C GLU A 192 6.76 15.01 8.22
N LEU A 193 6.72 16.30 7.97
CA LEU A 193 7.88 17.07 7.55
C LEU A 193 7.86 18.46 8.17
N GLU A 194 9.04 18.96 8.48
CA GLU A 194 9.24 20.32 9.02
C GLU A 194 10.39 20.99 8.28
N MET A 195 10.27 22.31 8.14
CA MET A 195 11.27 23.14 7.51
C MET A 195 11.44 24.45 8.33
N SER A 196 12.67 24.82 8.63
CA SER A 196 13.00 26.10 9.25
C SER A 196 13.14 27.22 8.23
N PHE A 197 12.86 28.45 8.66
CA PHE A 197 13.10 29.70 7.92
C PHE A 197 12.39 29.74 6.55
N VAL A 198 11.18 29.21 6.48
CA VAL A 198 10.37 29.20 5.26
C VAL A 198 9.01 29.84 5.47
N SER A 199 8.46 30.43 4.42
CA SER A 199 7.10 30.94 4.41
C SER A 199 6.09 29.84 4.15
N VAL A 200 4.82 30.08 4.50
CA VAL A 200 3.69 29.17 4.19
C VAL A 200 3.61 28.85 2.71
N GLN A 201 3.86 29.83 1.84
CA GLN A 201 3.82 29.62 0.39
C GLN A 201 4.93 28.69 -0.10
N GLN A 202 6.11 28.79 0.51
CA GLN A 202 7.23 27.89 0.19
C GLN A 202 6.90 26.43 0.57
N ILE A 203 6.24 26.21 1.73
CA ILE A 203 5.79 24.87 2.14
C ILE A 203 4.74 24.34 1.16
N LYS A 204 3.72 25.12 0.80
CA LYS A 204 2.69 24.73 -0.17
C LYS A 204 3.33 24.31 -1.49
N ASN A 205 4.19 25.16 -2.05
CA ASN A 205 4.89 24.88 -3.31
C ASN A 205 5.78 23.63 -3.22
N PHE A 206 6.38 23.38 -2.07
CA PHE A 206 7.20 22.21 -1.83
C PHE A 206 6.36 20.93 -1.83
N VAL A 207 5.24 20.91 -1.11
CA VAL A 207 4.31 19.77 -1.04
C VAL A 207 3.72 19.47 -2.40
N GLU A 208 3.32 20.49 -3.17
CA GLU A 208 2.84 20.32 -4.53
C GLU A 208 3.88 19.65 -5.44
N LYS A 209 5.15 20.06 -5.35
CA LYS A 209 6.25 19.45 -6.10
C LYS A 209 6.49 18.00 -5.69
N LEU A 210 6.43 17.73 -4.39
CA LEU A 210 6.54 16.35 -3.86
C LEU A 210 5.44 15.46 -4.43
N LEU A 211 4.18 15.85 -4.29
CA LEU A 211 3.03 15.09 -4.78
C LEU A 211 3.08 14.90 -6.30
N LYS A 212 3.37 15.96 -7.06
CA LYS A 212 3.51 15.90 -8.51
C LYS A 212 4.59 14.89 -8.94
N ASN A 213 5.75 14.90 -8.28
CA ASN A 213 6.85 13.98 -8.60
C ASN A 213 6.47 12.52 -8.26
N VAL A 214 5.95 12.29 -7.06
CA VAL A 214 5.62 10.94 -6.59
C VAL A 214 4.50 10.32 -7.41
N LEU A 215 3.39 11.05 -7.63
CA LEU A 215 2.26 10.52 -8.39
C LEU A 215 2.59 10.31 -9.87
N LYS A 216 3.44 11.16 -10.45
CA LYS A 216 3.94 10.93 -11.81
C LYS A 216 4.75 9.64 -11.90
N LYS A 217 5.63 9.37 -10.94
CA LYS A 217 6.51 8.20 -10.98
C LYS A 217 5.81 6.89 -10.64
N VAL A 218 4.85 6.94 -9.70
CA VAL A 218 4.15 5.74 -9.23
C VAL A 218 2.98 5.38 -10.13
N PHE A 219 2.22 6.38 -10.59
CA PHE A 219 0.96 6.17 -11.31
C PHE A 219 0.96 6.73 -12.75
N GLY A 220 2.05 7.36 -13.20
CA GLY A 220 2.07 8.06 -14.47
C GLY A 220 1.18 9.33 -14.50
N CYS A 221 0.59 9.72 -13.38
CA CYS A 221 -0.38 10.80 -13.26
C CYS A 221 0.31 12.17 -13.32
N GLN A 222 -0.18 13.07 -14.17
CA GLN A 222 0.32 14.43 -14.27
C GLN A 222 -0.62 15.40 -13.55
N LEU A 223 -0.21 15.86 -12.37
CA LEU A 223 -0.95 16.88 -11.64
C LEU A 223 -0.70 18.28 -12.21
N LYS A 224 -1.78 19.04 -12.38
CA LYS A 224 -1.69 20.48 -12.65
C LYS A 224 -1.39 21.21 -11.34
N THR A 225 -0.43 22.12 -11.37
CA THR A 225 -0.05 22.96 -10.24
C THR A 225 0.00 24.43 -10.70
N PRO A 226 -0.27 25.42 -9.83
CA PRO A 226 -0.61 25.29 -8.41
C PRO A 226 -1.99 24.67 -8.18
N PHE A 227 -2.17 24.03 -7.01
CA PHE A 227 -3.49 23.53 -6.63
C PHE A 227 -4.45 24.68 -6.33
N PRO A 228 -5.75 24.56 -6.68
CA PRO A 228 -6.73 25.57 -6.36
C PRO A 228 -6.82 25.76 -4.84
N THR A 229 -6.82 27.02 -4.43
CA THR A 229 -6.99 27.40 -3.02
C THR A 229 -8.38 27.98 -2.80
N LEU A 230 -9.13 27.40 -1.88
CA LEU A 230 -10.48 27.82 -1.50
C LEU A 230 -10.49 28.24 -0.05
N THR A 231 -11.21 29.28 0.29
CA THR A 231 -11.46 29.66 1.69
C THR A 231 -12.51 28.72 2.31
N TYR A 232 -12.51 28.59 3.63
CA TYR A 232 -13.53 27.82 4.34
C TYR A 232 -14.95 28.27 3.97
N GLN A 233 -15.19 29.57 3.91
CA GLN A 233 -16.50 30.11 3.54
C GLN A 233 -16.91 29.71 2.12
N GLN A 234 -15.99 29.78 1.15
CA GLN A 234 -16.25 29.35 -0.22
C GLN A 234 -16.60 27.86 -0.28
N VAL A 235 -15.86 27.04 0.45
CA VAL A 235 -16.05 25.58 0.46
C VAL A 235 -17.39 25.24 1.12
N MET A 236 -17.71 25.80 2.27
CA MET A 236 -18.96 25.56 2.98
C MET A 236 -20.17 26.06 2.18
N LYS A 237 -20.08 27.25 1.54
CA LYS A 237 -21.16 27.79 0.72
C LYS A 237 -21.42 26.93 -0.51
N LYS A 238 -20.37 26.36 -1.14
CA LYS A 238 -20.50 25.64 -2.41
C LYS A 238 -20.72 24.14 -2.25
N TYR A 239 -20.09 23.51 -1.25
CA TYR A 239 -20.05 22.05 -1.12
C TYR A 239 -20.66 21.53 0.19
N VAL A 240 -21.00 22.41 1.13
CA VAL A 240 -21.58 22.06 2.46
C VAL A 240 -20.71 21.06 3.23
N THR A 241 -19.42 21.03 2.98
CA THR A 241 -18.44 20.17 3.65
C THR A 241 -17.07 20.84 3.66
N ASP A 242 -16.26 20.59 4.67
CA ASP A 242 -14.86 21.05 4.77
C ASP A 242 -13.88 20.23 3.91
N LYS A 243 -14.34 19.12 3.33
CA LYS A 243 -13.55 18.20 2.51
C LYS A 243 -14.21 17.91 1.16
N PRO A 244 -14.31 18.91 0.27
CA PRO A 244 -15.02 18.76 -0.99
C PRO A 244 -14.28 17.84 -1.95
N ASP A 245 -14.99 16.94 -2.58
CA ASP A 245 -14.50 16.23 -3.77
C ASP A 245 -14.74 17.12 -4.99
N LEU A 246 -13.67 17.73 -5.52
CA LEU A 246 -13.75 18.67 -6.65
C LEU A 246 -14.05 17.97 -7.99
N ARG A 247 -14.03 16.64 -8.04
CA ARG A 247 -14.44 15.89 -9.24
C ARG A 247 -15.96 15.87 -9.37
N LYS A 248 -16.67 16.11 -8.27
CA LYS A 248 -18.13 16.12 -8.22
C LYS A 248 -18.66 17.51 -8.48
N ASN A 249 -19.67 17.59 -9.34
CA ASN A 249 -20.41 18.84 -9.48
C ASN A 249 -21.34 18.98 -8.24
N PRO A 250 -21.29 20.10 -7.49
CA PRO A 250 -22.08 20.25 -6.25
C PRO A 250 -23.59 20.18 -6.46
N HIS A 251 -24.06 20.21 -7.72
CA HIS A 251 -25.48 20.16 -8.08
C HIS A 251 -25.97 18.80 -8.62
N ASN A 252 -25.11 17.78 -8.69
CA ASN A 252 -25.46 16.44 -9.20
C ASN A 252 -25.28 15.35 -8.11
N ASP A 253 -26.11 15.38 -7.08
CA ASP A 253 -26.12 14.33 -6.04
C ASP A 253 -26.68 12.96 -6.50
N LYS A 254 -26.99 12.80 -7.79
CA LYS A 254 -27.62 11.58 -8.32
C LYS A 254 -26.65 10.56 -8.96
N GLU A 255 -25.35 10.86 -9.09
CA GLU A 255 -24.41 9.97 -9.80
C GLU A 255 -23.29 9.39 -8.93
N LEU A 256 -23.53 9.20 -7.65
CA LEU A 256 -22.50 8.72 -6.71
C LEU A 256 -22.85 7.43 -5.99
N SER A 257 -23.35 6.48 -6.73
CA SER A 257 -23.22 5.07 -6.37
C SER A 257 -22.18 4.47 -7.34
N PHE A 258 -21.15 3.86 -6.76
CA PHE A 258 -20.12 3.06 -7.45
C PHE A 258 -18.87 3.80 -7.96
N LEU A 259 -17.89 3.90 -7.08
CA LEU A 259 -16.49 3.54 -7.35
C LEU A 259 -15.93 2.87 -6.10
#